data_11491321dc2373114952a1c403ea0595
#
_entry.id   11491321dc2373114952a1c403ea0595
#
_cell.length_a   1.000
_cell.length_b   1.000
_cell.length_c   1.000
_cell.angle_alpha   90.00
_cell.angle_beta   90.00
_cell.angle_gamma   90.00
#
_symmetry.space_group_name_H-M   'P 1'
#
loop_
_entity.id
_entity.type
_entity.pdbx_description
1 polymer ?
#
loop_
_entity_poly.entity_id
_entity_poly.type
_entity_poly.pdbx_seq_one_letter_code
_entity_poly.pdbx_strand_id
1 'polypeptide(L)'
;MKRVIALLMENQPGALSRVVGLFSQRGYNIETLVVAPTNDATLSRLTMSTEGDEKVVEQITKQLDKLIDVVMVTNLSESEFVERELMLIKFTKNSFPENVFDETNIVSKDNEIINVQVVGTSLELDKLISGIEANNPLEIVRSGSLGISSDEKTLTIEN
;
A
#
# COMPACT_ATOMS: atom_id res chain seq x y z
N MET A 1 -1.53 1.58 -16.54
CA MET A 1 -0.78 2.53 -15.68
C MET A 1 -1.29 2.39 -14.26
N LYS A 2 -0.39 2.20 -13.29
CA LYS A 2 -0.76 2.07 -11.86
C LYS A 2 -1.47 3.34 -11.38
N ARG A 3 -2.58 3.17 -10.70
CA ARG A 3 -3.39 4.23 -10.09
C ARG A 3 -3.58 3.93 -8.61
N VAL A 4 -3.55 4.95 -7.80
CA VAL A 4 -3.70 4.84 -6.34
C VAL A 4 -4.96 5.59 -5.90
N ILE A 5 -5.84 4.86 -5.25
CA ILE A 5 -7.11 5.36 -4.72
C ILE A 5 -7.06 5.22 -3.19
N ALA A 6 -7.43 6.28 -2.49
CA ALA A 6 -7.62 6.23 -1.06
C ALA A 6 -9.09 6.50 -0.71
N LEU A 7 -9.58 5.86 0.32
CA LEU A 7 -10.93 6.09 0.83
C LEU A 7 -10.98 5.99 2.35
N LEU A 8 -11.96 6.68 2.90
CA LEU A 8 -12.37 6.59 4.30
C LEU A 8 -13.68 5.82 4.34
N MET A 9 -13.76 4.81 5.17
CA MET A 9 -14.94 3.97 5.31
C MET A 9 -15.25 3.67 6.77
N GLU A 10 -16.49 3.30 7.07
CA GLU A 10 -16.88 2.84 8.38
C GLU A 10 -16.07 1.58 8.78
N ASN A 11 -15.57 1.58 10.00
CA ASN A 11 -14.84 0.45 10.58
C ASN A 11 -15.80 -0.57 11.17
N GLN A 12 -16.54 -1.27 10.29
CA GLN A 12 -17.53 -2.26 10.69
C GLN A 12 -17.45 -3.54 9.85
N PRO A 13 -17.95 -4.68 10.37
CA PRO A 13 -17.97 -5.93 9.61
C PRO A 13 -18.67 -5.80 8.28
N GLY A 14 -18.03 -6.27 7.21
CA GLY A 14 -18.57 -6.28 5.85
C GLY A 14 -18.25 -5.04 5.01
N ALA A 15 -17.82 -3.91 5.58
CA ALA A 15 -17.47 -2.71 4.83
C ALA A 15 -16.38 -3.00 3.78
N LEU A 16 -15.26 -3.60 4.20
CA LEU A 16 -14.19 -4.01 3.30
C LEU A 16 -14.67 -4.99 2.23
N SER A 17 -15.52 -5.95 2.58
CA SER A 17 -16.04 -6.95 1.63
C SER A 17 -16.89 -6.31 0.53
N ARG A 18 -17.64 -5.25 0.84
CA ARG A 18 -18.43 -4.50 -0.17
C ARG A 18 -17.51 -3.73 -1.12
N VAL A 19 -16.46 -3.09 -0.62
CA VAL A 19 -15.45 -2.42 -1.43
C VAL A 19 -14.77 -3.40 -2.39
N VAL A 20 -14.21 -4.50 -1.87
CA VAL A 20 -13.54 -5.53 -2.68
C VAL A 20 -14.50 -6.21 -3.66
N GLY A 21 -15.74 -6.48 -3.22
CA GLY A 21 -16.78 -7.07 -4.05
C GLY A 21 -17.12 -6.23 -5.28
N LEU A 22 -17.10 -4.90 -5.17
CA LEU A 22 -17.32 -4.00 -6.30
C LEU A 22 -16.24 -4.20 -7.38
N PHE A 23 -14.96 -4.32 -7.00
CA PHE A 23 -13.86 -4.59 -7.94
C PHE A 23 -14.03 -5.93 -8.63
N SER A 24 -14.33 -6.99 -7.84
CA SER A 24 -14.54 -8.33 -8.38
C SER A 24 -15.70 -8.39 -9.38
N GLN A 25 -16.84 -7.75 -9.08
CA GLN A 25 -18.00 -7.72 -9.97
C GLN A 25 -17.74 -7.00 -11.29
N ARG A 26 -16.82 -6.07 -11.31
CA ARG A 26 -16.46 -5.27 -12.50
C ARG A 26 -15.24 -5.82 -13.24
N GLY A 27 -14.61 -6.88 -12.73
CA GLY A 27 -13.41 -7.46 -13.33
C GLY A 27 -12.16 -6.60 -13.19
N TYR A 28 -12.14 -5.68 -12.22
CA TYR A 28 -10.96 -4.87 -11.91
C TYR A 28 -10.04 -5.62 -10.96
N ASN A 29 -8.74 -5.60 -11.22
CA ASN A 29 -7.75 -6.17 -10.33
C ASN A 29 -7.32 -5.16 -9.26
N ILE A 30 -7.20 -5.61 -8.02
CA ILE A 30 -6.56 -4.87 -6.93
C ILE A 30 -5.14 -5.42 -6.79
N GLU A 31 -4.13 -4.60 -7.07
CA GLU A 31 -2.73 -5.01 -6.95
C GLU A 31 -2.22 -4.95 -5.53
N THR A 32 -2.55 -3.86 -4.83
CA THR A 32 -2.23 -3.68 -3.42
C THR A 32 -3.44 -3.16 -2.66
N LEU A 33 -3.59 -3.57 -1.41
CA LEU A 33 -4.67 -3.16 -0.53
C LEU A 33 -4.14 -3.03 0.89
N VAL A 34 -4.24 -1.84 1.45
CA VAL A 34 -3.86 -1.54 2.83
C VAL A 34 -5.04 -0.92 3.55
N VAL A 35 -5.39 -1.48 4.69
CA VAL A 35 -6.50 -1.00 5.53
C VAL A 35 -6.02 -0.89 6.96
N ALA A 36 -6.30 0.23 7.58
CA ALA A 36 -6.05 0.44 9.01
C ALA A 36 -7.10 1.38 9.61
N PRO A 37 -7.45 1.21 10.89
CA PRO A 37 -8.23 2.21 11.62
C PRO A 37 -7.54 3.57 11.61
N THR A 38 -8.32 4.63 11.64
CA THR A 38 -7.82 5.99 11.83
C THR A 38 -7.71 6.33 13.32
N ASN A 39 -7.38 7.58 13.65
CA ASN A 39 -7.50 8.11 15.01
C ASN A 39 -8.94 8.10 15.54
N ASP A 40 -9.94 8.14 14.64
CA ASP A 40 -11.33 7.80 14.96
C ASP A 40 -11.54 6.30 14.77
N ALA A 41 -11.73 5.57 15.85
CA ALA A 41 -11.90 4.11 15.84
C ALA A 41 -13.13 3.62 15.06
N THR A 42 -14.10 4.51 14.77
CA THR A 42 -15.29 4.20 13.96
C THR A 42 -14.99 4.19 12.46
N LEU A 43 -13.82 4.69 12.07
CA LEU A 43 -13.41 4.84 10.68
C LEU A 43 -12.12 4.09 10.38
N SER A 44 -12.06 3.51 9.20
CA SER A 44 -10.85 2.93 8.60
C SER A 44 -10.47 3.67 7.33
N ARG A 45 -9.17 3.89 7.16
CA ARG A 45 -8.59 4.36 5.90
C ARG A 45 -8.12 3.17 5.09
N LEU A 46 -8.52 3.13 3.83
CA LEU A 46 -8.08 2.15 2.86
C LEU A 46 -7.29 2.87 1.77
N THR A 47 -6.13 2.32 1.40
CA THR A 47 -5.38 2.72 0.21
C THR A 47 -5.22 1.51 -0.68
N MET A 48 -5.57 1.64 -1.95
CA MET A 48 -5.44 0.56 -2.92
C MET A 48 -4.75 1.03 -4.19
N SER A 49 -4.08 0.11 -4.87
CA SER A 49 -3.60 0.33 -6.23
C SER A 49 -4.28 -0.63 -7.20
N THR A 50 -4.52 -0.12 -8.39
CA THR A 50 -5.09 -0.88 -9.52
C THR A 50 -4.46 -0.41 -10.82
N GLU A 51 -4.47 -1.24 -11.85
CA GLU A 51 -4.15 -0.82 -13.20
C GLU A 51 -5.41 -0.39 -13.95
N GLY A 52 -5.29 0.71 -14.67
CA GLY A 52 -6.39 1.22 -15.50
C GLY A 52 -6.06 2.53 -16.18
N ASP A 53 -6.88 2.86 -17.17
CA ASP A 53 -6.88 4.19 -17.74
C ASP A 53 -7.71 5.17 -16.86
N GLU A 54 -7.68 6.43 -17.18
CA GLU A 54 -8.33 7.47 -16.41
C GLU A 54 -9.85 7.27 -16.31
N LYS A 55 -10.50 6.81 -17.41
CA LYS A 55 -11.95 6.56 -17.44
C LYS A 55 -12.36 5.42 -16.52
N VAL A 56 -11.55 4.37 -16.49
CA VAL A 56 -11.78 3.22 -15.60
C VAL A 56 -11.69 3.66 -14.15
N VAL A 57 -10.66 4.43 -13.79
CA VAL A 57 -10.48 4.91 -12.41
C VAL A 57 -11.58 5.88 -11.99
N GLU A 58 -11.99 6.80 -12.88
CA GLU A 58 -13.12 7.69 -12.63
C GLU A 58 -14.42 6.90 -12.36
N GLN A 59 -14.67 5.84 -13.13
CA GLN A 59 -15.83 4.97 -12.90
C GLN A 59 -15.73 4.24 -11.57
N ILE A 60 -14.55 3.71 -11.22
CA ILE A 60 -14.32 3.05 -9.94
C ILE A 60 -14.61 4.03 -8.79
N THR A 61 -14.01 5.21 -8.82
CA THR A 61 -14.20 6.24 -7.79
C THR A 61 -15.66 6.59 -7.60
N LYS A 62 -16.40 6.84 -8.69
CA LYS A 62 -17.85 7.12 -8.65
C LYS A 62 -18.69 5.97 -8.09
N GLN A 63 -18.26 4.72 -8.27
CA GLN A 63 -18.98 3.56 -7.73
C GLN A 63 -18.66 3.33 -6.27
N LEU A 64 -17.41 3.56 -5.86
CA LEU A 64 -17.01 3.52 -4.46
C LEU A 64 -17.75 4.54 -3.61
N ASP A 65 -17.89 5.76 -4.12
CA ASP A 65 -18.62 6.87 -3.47
C ASP A 65 -20.12 6.58 -3.23
N LYS A 66 -20.67 5.59 -3.92
CA LYS A 66 -22.07 5.16 -3.74
C LYS A 66 -22.24 4.07 -2.69
N LEU A 67 -21.17 3.47 -2.21
CA LEU A 67 -21.24 2.44 -1.16
C LEU A 67 -21.63 3.09 0.17
N ILE A 68 -22.61 2.51 0.86
CA ILE A 68 -23.15 3.07 2.11
C ILE A 68 -22.08 3.21 3.22
N ASP A 69 -21.08 2.35 3.21
CA ASP A 69 -20.01 2.35 4.21
C ASP A 69 -18.85 3.29 3.85
N VAL A 70 -18.84 3.84 2.63
CA VAL A 70 -17.78 4.73 2.16
C VAL A 70 -18.17 6.17 2.47
N VAL A 71 -17.32 6.84 3.26
CA VAL A 71 -17.54 8.22 3.70
C VAL A 71 -16.91 9.20 2.71
N MET A 72 -15.75 8.86 2.15
CA MET A 72 -14.96 9.71 1.28
C MET A 72 -14.08 8.88 0.37
N VAL A 73 -13.91 9.31 -0.89
CA VAL A 73 -13.01 8.68 -1.86
C VAL A 73 -12.14 9.75 -2.52
N THR A 74 -10.86 9.44 -2.73
CA THR A 74 -9.93 10.30 -3.46
C THR A 74 -9.07 9.48 -4.41
N ASN A 75 -8.99 9.91 -5.67
CA ASN A 75 -7.99 9.41 -6.61
C ASN A 75 -6.69 10.20 -6.40
N LEU A 76 -5.74 9.62 -5.70
CA LEU A 76 -4.45 10.27 -5.40
C LEU A 76 -3.61 10.50 -6.66
N SER A 77 -3.84 9.71 -7.72
CA SER A 77 -3.07 9.82 -8.97
C SER A 77 -3.48 11.00 -9.86
N GLU A 78 -4.46 11.82 -9.47
CA GLU A 78 -4.85 13.06 -10.17
C GLU A 78 -3.97 14.26 -9.84
N SER A 79 -3.24 14.19 -8.72
CA SER A 79 -2.33 15.24 -8.26
C SER A 79 -1.03 14.63 -7.75
N GLU A 80 -0.10 15.48 -7.32
CA GLU A 80 1.08 14.98 -6.62
C GLU A 80 0.68 14.39 -5.27
N PHE A 81 1.25 13.23 -4.95
CA PHE A 81 1.00 12.56 -3.68
C PHE A 81 2.27 11.87 -3.17
N VAL A 82 2.35 11.70 -1.86
CA VAL A 82 3.41 10.94 -1.21
C VAL A 82 3.00 9.49 -1.13
N GLU A 83 3.80 8.60 -1.74
CA GLU A 83 3.65 7.14 -1.65
C GLU A 83 4.75 6.58 -0.75
N ARG A 84 4.39 5.69 0.17
CA ARG A 84 5.35 4.88 0.95
C ARG A 84 4.82 3.47 1.14
N GLU A 85 5.75 2.53 1.07
CA GLU A 85 5.53 1.11 1.31
C GLU A 85 6.66 0.58 2.19
N LEU A 86 6.33 -0.29 3.14
CA LEU A 86 7.31 -1.02 3.95
C LEU A 86 7.57 -2.38 3.33
N MET A 87 8.84 -2.77 3.27
CA MET A 87 9.27 -4.11 2.88
C MET A 87 10.14 -4.71 3.96
N LEU A 88 9.88 -5.97 4.29
CA LEU A 88 10.72 -6.79 5.16
C LEU A 88 11.40 -7.86 4.32
N ILE A 89 12.69 -8.09 4.54
CA ILE A 89 13.47 -9.08 3.80
C ILE A 89 14.27 -9.92 4.79
N LYS A 90 14.23 -11.22 4.60
CA LYS A 90 14.97 -12.20 5.39
C LYS A 90 16.13 -12.78 4.59
N PHE A 91 17.32 -12.79 5.15
CA PHE A 91 18.52 -13.39 4.60
C PHE A 91 19.14 -14.41 5.56
N THR A 92 19.89 -15.37 5.01
CA THR A 92 20.92 -16.00 5.81
C THR A 92 22.09 -15.04 6.01
N LYS A 93 22.86 -15.21 7.09
CA LYS A 93 24.05 -14.39 7.34
C LYS A 93 25.05 -14.42 6.18
N ASN A 94 25.19 -15.59 5.53
CA ASN A 94 26.13 -15.77 4.42
C ASN A 94 25.69 -15.11 3.10
N SER A 95 24.38 -14.87 2.94
CA SER A 95 23.82 -14.24 1.74
C SER A 95 23.47 -12.77 1.91
N PHE A 96 23.68 -12.23 3.11
CA PHE A 96 23.34 -10.84 3.42
C PHE A 96 24.22 -9.86 2.63
N PRO A 97 23.65 -8.92 1.86
CA PRO A 97 24.40 -7.97 1.05
C PRO A 97 24.81 -6.73 1.88
N GLU A 98 25.93 -6.80 2.57
CA GLU A 98 26.47 -5.72 3.44
C GLU A 98 26.71 -4.39 2.71
N ASN A 99 26.85 -4.43 1.37
CA ASN A 99 27.02 -3.24 0.54
C ASN A 99 25.69 -2.56 0.13
N VAL A 100 24.56 -3.18 0.44
CA VAL A 100 23.22 -2.68 0.09
C VAL A 100 22.47 -2.17 1.32
N PHE A 101 22.61 -2.85 2.45
CA PHE A 101 21.95 -2.52 3.70
C PHE A 101 22.95 -2.16 4.79
N ASP A 102 22.63 -1.17 5.58
CA ASP A 102 23.37 -0.77 6.77
C ASP A 102 22.65 -1.19 8.06
N GLU A 103 23.25 -0.85 9.21
CA GLU A 103 22.70 -1.21 10.52
C GLU A 103 21.31 -0.61 10.77
N THR A 104 20.96 0.50 10.13
CA THR A 104 19.64 1.15 10.30
C THR A 104 18.51 0.36 9.62
N ASN A 105 18.86 -0.47 8.64
CA ASN A 105 17.91 -1.35 7.99
C ASN A 105 17.64 -2.62 8.81
N ILE A 106 18.56 -3.03 9.68
CA ILE A 106 18.47 -4.31 10.43
C ILE A 106 17.42 -4.20 11.54
N VAL A 107 16.37 -5.01 11.43
CA VAL A 107 15.31 -5.12 12.44
C VAL A 107 15.65 -6.17 13.48
N SER A 108 16.19 -7.30 13.03
CA SER A 108 16.69 -8.35 13.93
C SER A 108 17.85 -9.11 13.29
N LYS A 109 18.75 -9.58 14.13
CA LYS A 109 19.93 -10.34 13.74
C LYS A 109 20.26 -11.38 14.80
N ASP A 110 20.43 -12.61 14.37
CA ASP A 110 20.98 -13.69 15.20
C ASP A 110 22.22 -14.32 14.54
N ASN A 111 22.59 -15.53 14.97
CA ASN A 111 23.79 -16.20 14.44
C ASN A 111 23.67 -16.66 12.99
N GLU A 112 22.46 -16.85 12.48
CA GLU A 112 22.17 -17.45 11.15
C GLU A 112 21.32 -16.56 10.26
N ILE A 113 20.42 -15.76 10.85
CA ILE A 113 19.39 -15.00 10.13
C ILE A 113 19.53 -13.50 10.37
N ILE A 114 19.35 -12.73 9.32
CA ILE A 114 19.28 -11.26 9.36
C ILE A 114 17.96 -10.84 8.71
N ASN A 115 17.14 -10.09 9.43
CA ASN A 115 15.93 -9.48 8.92
C ASN A 115 16.12 -7.98 8.79
N VAL A 116 15.82 -7.44 7.63
CA VAL A 116 15.92 -6.00 7.33
C VAL A 116 14.57 -5.42 6.97
N GLN A 117 14.44 -4.11 7.18
CA GLN A 117 13.31 -3.31 6.72
C GLN A 117 13.78 -2.23 5.76
N VAL A 118 12.95 -1.92 4.77
CA VAL A 118 13.14 -0.81 3.84
C VAL A 118 11.81 -0.10 3.64
N VAL A 119 11.85 1.22 3.59
CA VAL A 119 10.69 2.06 3.27
C VAL A 119 11.02 2.85 2.01
N GLY A 120 10.10 2.80 1.04
CA GLY A 120 10.26 3.50 -0.24
C GLY A 120 8.95 3.54 -1.02
N THR A 121 9.01 4.05 -2.23
CA THR A 121 7.93 3.90 -3.22
C THR A 121 7.92 2.47 -3.76
N SER A 122 6.80 2.01 -4.31
CA SER A 122 6.75 0.67 -4.94
C SER A 122 7.86 0.49 -5.99
N LEU A 123 8.13 1.50 -6.80
CA LEU A 123 9.17 1.44 -7.84
C LEU A 123 10.58 1.32 -7.27
N GLU A 124 10.88 2.02 -6.17
CA GLU A 124 12.17 1.91 -5.48
C GLU A 124 12.36 0.51 -4.90
N LEU A 125 11.30 -0.05 -4.29
CA LEU A 125 11.34 -1.40 -3.74
C LEU A 125 11.46 -2.47 -4.84
N ASP A 126 10.80 -2.32 -5.98
CA ASP A 126 10.94 -3.23 -7.12
C ASP A 126 12.38 -3.24 -7.67
N LYS A 127 13.00 -2.06 -7.77
CA LYS A 127 14.42 -1.94 -8.17
C LYS A 127 15.35 -2.59 -7.15
N LEU A 128 15.07 -2.41 -5.86
CA LEU A 128 15.85 -3.03 -4.80
C LEU A 128 15.76 -4.56 -4.86
N ILE A 129 14.56 -5.13 -5.02
CA ILE A 129 14.34 -6.57 -5.18
C ILE A 129 15.19 -7.11 -6.33
N SER A 130 15.12 -6.47 -7.50
CA SER A 130 15.93 -6.88 -8.66
C SER A 130 17.44 -6.80 -8.38
N GLY A 131 17.88 -5.84 -7.58
CA GLY A 131 19.28 -5.67 -7.20
C GLY A 131 19.83 -6.72 -6.23
N ILE A 132 18.94 -7.35 -5.45
CA ILE A 132 19.31 -8.35 -4.43
C ILE A 132 18.97 -9.80 -4.81
N GLU A 133 18.43 -10.06 -5.99
CA GLU A 133 18.07 -11.41 -6.44
C GLU A 133 19.25 -12.40 -6.33
N ALA A 134 20.46 -11.97 -6.71
CA ALA A 134 21.67 -12.78 -6.63
C ALA A 134 22.05 -13.19 -5.20
N ASN A 135 21.54 -12.48 -4.19
CA ASN A 135 21.77 -12.78 -2.77
C ASN A 135 20.81 -13.86 -2.23
N ASN A 136 19.88 -14.36 -3.05
CA ASN A 136 18.91 -15.39 -2.67
C ASN A 136 18.21 -15.11 -1.32
N PRO A 137 17.45 -14.01 -1.20
CA PRO A 137 16.69 -13.76 0.01
C PRO A 137 15.74 -14.92 0.31
N LEU A 138 15.63 -15.31 1.58
CA LEU A 138 14.78 -16.43 2.01
C LEU A 138 13.29 -16.06 1.92
N GLU A 139 12.96 -14.80 2.17
CA GLU A 139 11.59 -14.31 2.20
C GLU A 139 11.56 -12.80 1.97
N ILE A 140 10.58 -12.34 1.21
CA ILE A 140 10.29 -10.92 0.99
C ILE A 140 8.81 -10.70 1.29
N VAL A 141 8.51 -9.73 2.16
CA VAL A 141 7.13 -9.37 2.52
C VAL A 141 6.94 -7.87 2.29
N ARG A 142 5.83 -7.49 1.67
CA ARG A 142 5.48 -6.09 1.38
C ARG A 142 4.16 -5.72 2.05
N SER A 143 4.07 -4.51 2.57
CA SER A 143 2.84 -4.01 3.19
C SER A 143 1.78 -3.59 2.16
N GLY A 144 2.20 -3.25 0.94
CA GLY A 144 1.41 -2.46 0.01
C GLY A 144 1.58 -0.95 0.27
N SER A 145 1.18 -0.14 -0.71
CA SER A 145 1.42 1.30 -0.69
C SER A 145 0.44 2.04 0.21
N LEU A 146 0.96 2.90 1.06
CA LEU A 146 0.24 4.00 1.69
C LEU A 146 0.37 5.25 0.84
N GLY A 147 -0.67 6.09 0.78
CA GLY A 147 -0.64 7.34 0.03
C GLY A 147 -1.39 8.46 0.73
N ILE A 148 -0.83 9.67 0.66
CA ILE A 148 -1.50 10.91 1.05
C ILE A 148 -1.27 11.98 -0.02
N SER A 149 -2.23 12.88 -0.23
CA SER A 149 -2.03 14.03 -1.12
C SER A 149 -0.89 14.91 -0.62
N SER A 150 -0.15 15.52 -1.55
CA SER A 150 0.88 16.50 -1.23
C SER A 150 0.31 17.92 -1.07
N ASP A 151 -0.94 18.14 -1.49
CA ASP A 151 -1.67 19.39 -1.36
C ASP A 151 -2.50 19.46 -0.05
N GLU A 152 -3.32 20.49 0.10
CA GLU A 152 -4.17 20.71 1.29
C GLU A 152 -5.36 19.73 1.39
N LYS A 153 -5.59 18.89 0.38
CA LYS A 153 -6.69 17.91 0.40
C LYS A 153 -6.44 16.84 1.44
N THR A 154 -7.37 16.67 2.34
CA THR A 154 -7.32 15.66 3.39
C THR A 154 -8.45 14.65 3.24
N LEU A 155 -8.20 13.41 3.63
CA LEU A 155 -9.20 12.36 3.81
C LEU A 155 -9.46 12.22 5.32
N THR A 156 -10.09 13.26 5.89
CA THR A 156 -10.47 13.33 7.31
C THR A 156 -11.84 13.96 7.43
N ILE A 157 -12.61 13.56 8.42
CA ILE A 157 -13.84 14.26 8.81
C ILE A 157 -13.40 15.40 9.72
N GLU A 158 -13.71 16.63 9.33
CA GLU A 158 -13.57 17.78 10.25
C GLU A 158 -14.62 17.64 11.35
N ASN A 159 -14.16 17.64 12.60
CA ASN A 159 -15.03 17.66 13.79
C ASN A 159 -15.54 19.09 14.07
#